data_5033fefd31eb0969eef6fa5f58e7214d
#
_entry.id   5033fefd31eb0969eef6fa5f58e7214d
#
_cell.length_a   1.000
_cell.length_b   1.000
_cell.length_c   1.000
_cell.angle_alpha   90.00
_cell.angle_beta   90.00
_cell.angle_gamma   90.00
#
_symmetry.space_group_name_H-M   'P 1'
#
loop_
_entity.id
_entity.type
_entity.pdbx_description
1 polymer ?
#
loop_
_entity_poly.entity_id
_entity_poly.type
_entity_poly.pdbx_seq_one_letter_code
_entity_poly.pdbx_strand_id
1 'polypeptide(L)'
;HFSVQKNMAMMGMGFQSVVTVPVNELAQMDVDALEKTMAHLQAEGKIVACVVATAGTTDAGAIDPLKEIRDITTKYGAWMHIDAAWGGALILSNDYREMLAGIELSDSITLDFHKHYFQSISCGAFLLKDEANYRFMHYEAEYLNSAYDEEHGVPNLVSKSLQTTRRFDALKLWMTIEALGEELYGSMIDHGVKLTREVADYIKATDGLELLVEPQFASVLFRVVPQGYPVELLDTLNQNVADELFARGDANIGVTKVGQVQSLKMTTLSPVATLENVQNLLSFVLQEADRIKDAIASGTYVPAID
;
A
#
# COMPACT_ATOMS: atom_id res chain seq x y z
N HIS A 1 -3.06 -6.75 -0.71
CA HIS A 1 -2.09 -7.04 0.35
C HIS A 1 -2.32 -8.45 0.91
N PHE A 2 -1.23 -9.16 1.29
CA PHE A 2 -1.30 -10.54 1.79
C PHE A 2 -2.17 -10.72 3.05
N SER A 3 -2.45 -9.64 3.79
CA SER A 3 -3.32 -9.67 4.97
C SER A 3 -4.74 -10.15 4.65
N VAL A 4 -5.25 -9.89 3.45
CA VAL A 4 -6.57 -10.38 3.02
C VAL A 4 -6.61 -11.91 3.07
N GLN A 5 -5.63 -12.57 2.45
CA GLN A 5 -5.54 -14.03 2.44
C GLN A 5 -5.32 -14.60 3.85
N LYS A 6 -4.46 -13.95 4.66
CA LYS A 6 -4.25 -14.36 6.07
C LYS A 6 -5.53 -14.25 6.89
N ASN A 7 -6.27 -13.15 6.73
CA ASN A 7 -7.52 -12.96 7.46
C ASN A 7 -8.57 -14.01 7.07
N MET A 8 -8.69 -14.32 5.77
CA MET A 8 -9.60 -15.40 5.33
C MET A 8 -9.22 -16.76 5.91
N ALA A 9 -7.91 -17.06 5.98
CA ALA A 9 -7.44 -18.28 6.62
C ALA A 9 -7.74 -18.30 8.12
N MET A 10 -7.54 -17.18 8.84
CA MET A 10 -7.85 -17.05 10.28
C MET A 10 -9.34 -17.18 10.57
N MET A 11 -10.21 -16.72 9.68
CA MET A 11 -11.66 -16.87 9.79
C MET A 11 -12.15 -18.29 9.44
N GLY A 12 -11.25 -19.22 9.09
CA GLY A 12 -11.59 -20.61 8.75
C GLY A 12 -12.09 -20.80 7.31
N MET A 13 -12.06 -19.77 6.47
CA MET A 13 -12.48 -19.84 5.07
C MET A 13 -11.36 -20.35 4.13
N GLY A 14 -10.11 -20.31 4.58
CA GLY A 14 -8.93 -20.77 3.84
C GLY A 14 -8.40 -19.78 2.81
N PHE A 15 -7.12 -19.95 2.43
CA PHE A 15 -6.44 -19.09 1.44
C PHE A 15 -7.13 -19.12 0.06
N GLN A 16 -7.68 -20.26 -0.35
CA GLN A 16 -8.32 -20.46 -1.65
C GLN A 16 -9.66 -19.72 -1.79
N SER A 17 -10.20 -19.16 -0.70
CA SER A 17 -11.40 -18.30 -0.77
C SER A 17 -11.11 -16.93 -1.36
N VAL A 18 -9.83 -16.57 -1.55
CA VAL A 18 -9.40 -15.32 -2.19
C VAL A 18 -8.97 -15.58 -3.62
N VAL A 19 -9.67 -14.96 -4.56
CA VAL A 19 -9.34 -14.99 -5.99
C VAL A 19 -8.61 -13.71 -6.34
N THR A 20 -7.39 -13.83 -6.86
CA THR A 20 -6.60 -12.67 -7.29
C THR A 20 -7.01 -12.25 -8.70
N VAL A 21 -7.29 -10.97 -8.89
CA VAL A 21 -7.57 -10.36 -10.18
C VAL A 21 -6.25 -9.83 -10.76
N PRO A 22 -5.97 -10.03 -12.06
CA PRO A 22 -4.82 -9.43 -12.72
C PRO A 22 -4.80 -7.90 -12.62
N VAL A 23 -3.61 -7.33 -12.83
CA VAL A 23 -3.42 -5.87 -12.88
C VAL A 23 -3.04 -5.42 -14.30
N ASN A 24 -3.30 -4.14 -14.59
CA ASN A 24 -2.87 -3.47 -15.82
C ASN A 24 -1.40 -2.99 -15.73
N GLU A 25 -0.92 -2.28 -16.77
CA GLU A 25 0.45 -1.75 -16.86
C GLU A 25 0.77 -0.70 -15.76
N LEU A 26 -0.25 -0.09 -15.17
CA LEU A 26 -0.12 0.85 -14.04
C LEU A 26 -0.19 0.14 -12.68
N ALA A 27 -0.14 -1.19 -12.66
CA ALA A 27 -0.29 -2.02 -11.46
C ALA A 27 -1.64 -1.82 -10.71
N GLN A 28 -2.67 -1.34 -11.40
CA GLN A 28 -4.05 -1.22 -10.91
C GLN A 28 -4.83 -2.49 -11.25
N MET A 29 -5.85 -2.82 -10.46
CA MET A 29 -6.79 -3.90 -10.80
C MET A 29 -7.34 -3.72 -12.21
N ASP A 30 -7.18 -4.73 -13.05
CA ASP A 30 -7.76 -4.76 -14.40
C ASP A 30 -9.27 -4.97 -14.31
N VAL A 31 -10.02 -3.94 -14.70
CA VAL A 31 -11.49 -3.91 -14.60
C VAL A 31 -12.14 -4.96 -15.50
N ASP A 32 -11.60 -5.18 -16.70
CA ASP A 32 -12.11 -6.19 -17.62
C ASP A 32 -11.85 -7.61 -17.09
N ALA A 33 -10.70 -7.81 -16.47
CA ALA A 33 -10.39 -9.08 -15.81
C ALA A 33 -11.27 -9.30 -14.58
N LEU A 34 -11.57 -8.24 -13.80
CA LEU A 34 -12.52 -8.32 -12.68
C LEU A 34 -13.90 -8.75 -13.18
N GLU A 35 -14.44 -8.08 -14.20
CA GLU A 35 -15.76 -8.40 -14.76
C GLU A 35 -15.84 -9.85 -15.25
N LYS A 36 -14.81 -10.33 -15.97
CA LYS A 36 -14.72 -11.74 -16.42
C LYS A 36 -14.65 -12.71 -15.26
N THR A 37 -13.88 -12.37 -14.22
CA THR A 37 -13.75 -13.20 -13.01
C THR A 37 -15.08 -13.31 -12.28
N MET A 38 -15.79 -12.20 -12.10
CA MET A 38 -17.11 -12.17 -11.46
C MET A 38 -18.14 -13.02 -12.22
N ALA A 39 -18.19 -12.86 -13.54
CA ALA A 39 -19.07 -13.63 -14.41
C ALA A 39 -18.78 -15.14 -14.36
N HIS A 40 -17.50 -15.52 -14.36
CA HIS A 40 -17.08 -16.92 -14.26
C HIS A 40 -17.48 -17.55 -12.92
N LEU A 41 -17.20 -16.88 -11.81
CA LEU A 41 -17.56 -17.36 -10.47
C LEU A 41 -19.08 -17.50 -10.31
N GLN A 42 -19.86 -16.54 -10.84
CA GLN A 42 -21.31 -16.64 -10.85
C GLN A 42 -21.83 -17.84 -11.66
N ALA A 43 -21.23 -18.11 -12.83
CA ALA A 43 -21.59 -19.27 -13.65
C ALA A 43 -21.27 -20.60 -12.97
N GLU A 44 -20.25 -20.64 -12.10
CA GLU A 44 -19.95 -21.79 -11.23
C GLU A 44 -20.88 -21.91 -10.00
N GLY A 45 -21.84 -21.02 -9.84
CA GLY A 45 -22.74 -20.98 -8.69
C GLY A 45 -22.08 -20.48 -7.39
N LYS A 46 -20.92 -19.83 -7.49
CA LYS A 46 -20.23 -19.21 -6.35
C LYS A 46 -20.77 -17.80 -6.09
N ILE A 47 -20.81 -17.45 -4.82
CA ILE A 47 -21.17 -16.10 -4.36
C ILE A 47 -19.89 -15.36 -4.00
N VAL A 48 -19.63 -14.23 -4.66
CA VAL A 48 -18.55 -13.33 -4.28
C VAL A 48 -19.07 -12.41 -3.17
N ALA A 49 -18.58 -12.64 -1.96
CA ALA A 49 -19.01 -11.85 -0.81
C ALA A 49 -18.46 -10.41 -0.86
N CYS A 50 -17.20 -10.25 -1.28
CA CYS A 50 -16.52 -8.95 -1.25
C CYS A 50 -15.49 -8.85 -2.37
N VAL A 51 -15.39 -7.68 -2.98
CA VAL A 51 -14.23 -7.26 -3.80
C VAL A 51 -13.41 -6.26 -2.97
N VAL A 52 -12.12 -6.53 -2.86
CA VAL A 52 -11.18 -5.64 -2.17
C VAL A 52 -10.42 -4.84 -3.22
N ALA A 53 -10.77 -3.57 -3.35
CA ALA A 53 -10.00 -2.59 -4.13
C ALA A 53 -8.93 -1.96 -3.25
N THR A 54 -7.85 -1.48 -3.84
CA THR A 54 -6.73 -0.88 -3.10
C THR A 54 -6.54 0.58 -3.52
N ALA A 55 -6.51 1.47 -2.55
CA ALA A 55 -6.12 2.86 -2.75
C ALA A 55 -4.68 3.05 -2.24
N GLY A 56 -3.72 2.87 -3.13
CA GLY A 56 -2.30 2.86 -2.83
C GLY A 56 -1.79 1.46 -2.49
N THR A 57 -1.41 0.69 -3.50
CA THR A 57 -0.79 -0.63 -3.28
C THR A 57 0.56 -0.49 -2.59
N THR A 58 0.92 -1.47 -1.77
CA THR A 58 2.16 -1.44 -0.97
C THR A 58 3.41 -1.31 -1.85
N ASP A 59 3.45 -1.96 -3.01
CA ASP A 59 4.64 -1.96 -3.87
C ASP A 59 4.64 -0.79 -4.84
N ALA A 60 3.62 -0.64 -5.68
CA ALA A 60 3.61 0.35 -6.74
C ALA A 60 2.95 1.69 -6.34
N GLY A 61 2.30 1.78 -5.19
CA GLY A 61 1.49 2.93 -4.82
C GLY A 61 0.27 3.13 -5.74
N ALA A 62 -0.11 2.10 -6.50
CA ALA A 62 -1.20 2.18 -7.47
C ALA A 62 -2.55 2.33 -6.77
N ILE A 63 -3.43 3.13 -7.37
CA ILE A 63 -4.79 3.34 -6.90
C ILE A 63 -5.73 2.72 -7.92
N ASP A 64 -6.50 1.73 -7.48
CA ASP A 64 -7.43 1.01 -8.33
C ASP A 64 -8.55 1.92 -8.89
N PRO A 65 -9.15 1.61 -10.04
CA PRO A 65 -10.25 2.39 -10.64
C PRO A 65 -11.56 2.18 -9.85
N LEU A 66 -11.70 2.94 -8.74
CA LEU A 66 -12.70 2.71 -7.69
C LEU A 66 -14.14 2.80 -8.20
N LYS A 67 -14.42 3.72 -9.13
CA LYS A 67 -15.77 3.91 -9.69
C LYS A 67 -16.20 2.73 -10.53
N GLU A 68 -15.33 2.28 -11.42
CA GLU A 68 -15.57 1.16 -12.31
C GLU A 68 -15.71 -0.15 -11.52
N ILE A 69 -14.90 -0.34 -10.47
CA ILE A 69 -15.04 -1.48 -9.55
C ILE A 69 -16.38 -1.43 -8.83
N ARG A 70 -16.86 -0.23 -8.42
CA ARG A 70 -18.16 -0.08 -7.80
C ARG A 70 -19.30 -0.50 -8.72
N ASP A 71 -19.24 -0.13 -9.99
CA ASP A 71 -20.27 -0.51 -10.97
C ASP A 71 -20.37 -2.03 -11.07
N ILE A 72 -19.22 -2.72 -11.13
CA ILE A 72 -19.16 -4.19 -11.17
C ILE A 72 -19.70 -4.79 -9.87
N THR A 73 -19.22 -4.33 -8.71
CA THR A 73 -19.69 -4.88 -7.42
C THR A 73 -21.19 -4.71 -7.24
N THR A 74 -21.75 -3.59 -7.70
CA THR A 74 -23.20 -3.33 -7.69
C THR A 74 -23.94 -4.33 -8.57
N LYS A 75 -23.46 -4.57 -9.79
CA LYS A 75 -24.04 -5.51 -10.75
C LYS A 75 -24.14 -6.93 -10.18
N TYR A 76 -23.12 -7.37 -9.44
CA TYR A 76 -23.04 -8.72 -8.88
C TYR A 76 -23.51 -8.83 -7.43
N GLY A 77 -23.92 -7.73 -6.80
CA GLY A 77 -24.38 -7.70 -5.41
C GLY A 77 -23.28 -8.01 -4.39
N ALA A 78 -22.01 -7.71 -4.73
CA ALA A 78 -20.86 -7.92 -3.87
C ALA A 78 -20.55 -6.67 -3.02
N TRP A 79 -20.05 -6.88 -1.81
CA TRP A 79 -19.52 -5.82 -0.96
C TRP A 79 -18.24 -5.23 -1.59
N MET A 80 -18.10 -3.92 -1.54
CA MET A 80 -16.87 -3.24 -1.96
C MET A 80 -16.11 -2.75 -0.73
N HIS A 81 -14.99 -3.38 -0.43
CA HIS A 81 -14.03 -2.89 0.56
C HIS A 81 -12.89 -2.16 -0.12
N ILE A 82 -12.48 -1.01 0.42
CA ILE A 82 -11.28 -0.32 -0.06
C ILE A 82 -10.20 -0.42 1.02
N ASP A 83 -9.11 -1.11 0.69
CA ASP A 83 -7.87 -1.04 1.46
C ASP A 83 -7.15 0.26 1.10
N ALA A 84 -7.35 1.28 1.91
CA ALA A 84 -6.71 2.58 1.81
C ALA A 84 -5.63 2.78 2.88
N ALA A 85 -5.08 1.68 3.41
CA ALA A 85 -4.06 1.70 4.46
C ALA A 85 -2.84 2.54 4.06
N TRP A 86 -2.45 2.52 2.77
CA TRP A 86 -1.30 3.28 2.27
C TRP A 86 -1.71 4.64 1.72
N GLY A 87 -2.64 4.70 0.77
CA GLY A 87 -3.00 5.92 0.04
C GLY A 87 -4.13 6.74 0.65
N GLY A 88 -4.78 6.26 1.71
CA GLY A 88 -5.91 6.97 2.32
C GLY A 88 -5.60 8.38 2.80
N ALA A 89 -4.34 8.68 3.11
CA ALA A 89 -3.89 10.00 3.50
C ALA A 89 -4.09 11.06 2.41
N LEU A 90 -4.17 10.68 1.13
CA LEU A 90 -4.50 11.59 0.03
C LEU A 90 -5.80 12.35 0.23
N ILE A 91 -6.70 11.91 1.13
CA ILE A 91 -7.92 12.65 1.48
C ILE A 91 -7.61 14.05 2.06
N LEU A 92 -6.46 14.21 2.69
CA LEU A 92 -5.98 15.48 3.25
C LEU A 92 -5.18 16.31 2.24
N SER A 93 -4.78 15.72 1.10
CA SER A 93 -4.01 16.40 0.06
C SER A 93 -4.78 17.60 -0.49
N ASN A 94 -4.08 18.70 -0.72
CA ASN A 94 -4.64 19.87 -1.38
C ASN A 94 -4.71 19.68 -2.90
N ASP A 95 -3.68 19.03 -3.49
CA ASP A 95 -3.50 18.94 -4.93
C ASP A 95 -3.92 17.58 -5.52
N TYR A 96 -3.90 16.50 -4.71
CA TYR A 96 -4.04 15.13 -5.21
C TYR A 96 -5.23 14.34 -4.64
N ARG A 97 -6.12 14.98 -3.87
CA ARG A 97 -7.32 14.35 -3.29
C ARG A 97 -8.17 13.62 -4.33
N GLU A 98 -8.28 14.18 -5.53
CA GLU A 98 -9.07 13.61 -6.64
C GLU A 98 -8.57 12.24 -7.10
N MET A 99 -7.35 11.83 -6.75
CA MET A 99 -6.87 10.48 -7.01
C MET A 99 -7.68 9.41 -6.27
N LEU A 100 -8.36 9.80 -5.18
CA LEU A 100 -9.27 8.93 -4.42
C LEU A 100 -10.73 9.02 -4.88
N ALA A 101 -11.03 9.65 -6.01
CA ALA A 101 -12.40 9.80 -6.49
C ALA A 101 -13.10 8.43 -6.61
N GLY A 102 -14.24 8.28 -5.92
CA GLY A 102 -14.95 7.00 -5.81
C GLY A 102 -14.72 6.26 -4.48
N ILE A 103 -13.84 6.74 -3.60
CA ILE A 103 -13.64 6.13 -2.28
C ILE A 103 -14.92 6.18 -1.44
N GLU A 104 -15.74 7.22 -1.61
CA GLU A 104 -17.03 7.41 -0.95
C GLU A 104 -18.10 6.41 -1.37
N LEU A 105 -17.86 5.69 -2.46
CA LEU A 105 -18.79 4.67 -2.99
C LEU A 105 -18.65 3.32 -2.30
N SER A 106 -17.56 3.12 -1.55
CA SER A 106 -17.29 1.85 -0.86
C SER A 106 -18.30 1.53 0.24
N ASP A 107 -18.42 0.25 0.58
CA ASP A 107 -19.21 -0.20 1.73
C ASP A 107 -18.38 -0.17 3.02
N SER A 108 -17.06 -0.33 2.89
CA SER A 108 -16.11 -0.19 4.01
C SER A 108 -14.72 0.23 3.54
N ILE A 109 -13.96 0.86 4.46
CA ILE A 109 -12.60 1.35 4.20
C ILE A 109 -11.70 1.00 5.39
N THR A 110 -10.47 0.58 5.10
CA THR A 110 -9.39 0.52 6.08
C THR A 110 -8.40 1.66 5.85
N LEU A 111 -8.01 2.35 6.93
CA LEU A 111 -7.01 3.42 6.95
C LEU A 111 -5.93 3.10 7.98
N ASP A 112 -4.65 3.34 7.63
CA ASP A 112 -3.54 3.23 8.57
C ASP A 112 -2.94 4.61 8.85
N PHE A 113 -3.31 5.20 9.96
CA PHE A 113 -2.77 6.50 10.38
C PHE A 113 -1.28 6.45 10.72
N HIS A 114 -0.77 5.28 11.05
CA HIS A 114 0.67 5.07 11.28
C HIS A 114 1.51 4.90 10.00
N LYS A 115 0.93 5.16 8.82
CA LYS A 115 1.63 5.24 7.53
C LYS A 115 1.71 6.71 7.09
N HIS A 116 1.08 7.09 5.99
CA HIS A 116 1.16 8.46 5.46
C HIS A 116 0.40 9.55 6.23
N TYR A 117 -0.26 9.18 7.32
CA TYR A 117 -0.70 10.16 8.33
C TYR A 117 0.35 10.40 9.42
N PHE A 118 1.55 9.86 9.29
CA PHE A 118 2.74 10.10 10.13
C PHE A 118 2.55 9.83 11.63
N GLN A 119 1.60 8.96 11.99
CA GLN A 119 1.37 8.61 13.40
C GLN A 119 2.27 7.46 13.84
N SER A 120 2.59 7.42 15.15
CA SER A 120 3.31 6.28 15.73
C SER A 120 2.48 5.00 15.66
N ILE A 121 3.11 3.86 15.38
CA ILE A 121 2.51 2.52 15.37
C ILE A 121 2.00 2.17 16.78
N SER A 122 0.86 1.55 16.92
CA SER A 122 -0.18 1.30 15.92
C SER A 122 -1.24 2.38 15.97
N CYS A 123 -1.76 2.77 14.83
CA CYS A 123 -2.89 3.69 14.75
C CYS A 123 -3.59 3.46 13.39
N GLY A 124 -4.83 3.04 13.40
CA GLY A 124 -5.60 2.77 12.19
C GLY A 124 -7.10 2.81 12.47
N ALA A 125 -7.89 2.85 11.41
CA ALA A 125 -9.34 2.85 11.46
C ALA A 125 -9.96 1.92 10.44
N PHE A 126 -11.11 1.39 10.80
CA PHE A 126 -12.04 0.71 9.92
C PHE A 126 -13.33 1.51 9.89
N LEU A 127 -13.77 1.89 8.70
CA LEU A 127 -14.97 2.69 8.48
C LEU A 127 -16.03 1.85 7.77
N LEU A 128 -17.27 1.97 8.20
CA LEU A 128 -18.45 1.41 7.54
C LEU A 128 -19.32 2.53 7.02
N LYS A 129 -19.82 2.40 5.80
CA LYS A 129 -20.77 3.34 5.19
C LYS A 129 -22.10 3.35 5.93
N ASP A 130 -22.61 2.18 6.29
CA ASP A 130 -23.84 1.99 7.06
C ASP A 130 -23.49 1.44 8.45
N GLU A 131 -23.68 2.28 9.47
CA GLU A 131 -23.40 1.89 10.86
C GLU A 131 -24.25 0.73 11.36
N ALA A 132 -25.46 0.52 10.77
CA ALA A 132 -26.29 -0.62 11.13
C ALA A 132 -25.59 -1.99 10.92
N ASN A 133 -24.56 -2.03 10.09
CA ASN A 133 -23.79 -3.24 9.86
C ASN A 133 -22.87 -3.61 11.03
N TYR A 134 -22.63 -2.74 12.00
CA TYR A 134 -21.94 -3.12 13.24
C TYR A 134 -22.73 -4.17 14.05
N ARG A 135 -24.05 -4.31 13.82
CA ARG A 135 -24.88 -5.36 14.43
C ARG A 135 -24.30 -6.78 14.28
N PHE A 136 -23.54 -7.04 13.22
CA PHE A 136 -22.90 -8.34 13.00
C PHE A 136 -21.70 -8.60 13.93
N MET A 137 -21.20 -7.57 14.60
CA MET A 137 -20.11 -7.65 15.60
C MET A 137 -20.62 -7.36 17.02
N HIS A 138 -21.87 -6.93 17.13
CA HIS A 138 -22.46 -6.55 18.41
C HIS A 138 -22.70 -7.78 19.29
N TYR A 139 -22.26 -7.71 20.52
CA TYR A 139 -22.57 -8.65 21.58
C TYR A 139 -22.81 -7.86 22.87
N GLU A 140 -24.00 -8.01 23.45
CA GLU A 140 -24.37 -7.34 24.68
C GLU A 140 -23.86 -8.12 25.90
N ALA A 141 -23.25 -7.41 26.83
CA ALA A 141 -22.84 -7.93 28.12
C ALA A 141 -23.16 -6.89 29.22
N GLU A 142 -24.01 -7.24 30.15
CA GLU A 142 -24.53 -6.34 31.20
C GLU A 142 -23.42 -5.57 31.94
N TYR A 143 -22.24 -6.20 32.13
CA TYR A 143 -21.14 -5.59 32.87
C TYR A 143 -20.25 -4.69 32.04
N LEU A 144 -20.45 -4.61 30.68
CA LEU A 144 -19.53 -3.94 29.78
C LEU A 144 -20.23 -2.95 28.86
N ASN A 145 -21.35 -3.33 28.28
CA ASN A 145 -22.13 -2.57 27.31
C ASN A 145 -23.62 -2.92 27.46
N SER A 146 -24.23 -2.49 28.53
CA SER A 146 -25.62 -2.78 28.82
C SER A 146 -26.56 -2.10 27.81
N ALA A 147 -27.74 -2.68 27.58
CA ALA A 147 -28.79 -2.05 26.79
C ALA A 147 -29.16 -0.65 27.33
N TYR A 148 -29.11 -0.48 28.65
CA TYR A 148 -29.34 0.80 29.30
C TYR A 148 -28.36 1.88 28.83
N ASP A 149 -27.06 1.54 28.72
CA ASP A 149 -26.03 2.50 28.27
C ASP A 149 -26.26 2.90 26.81
N GLU A 150 -26.62 1.95 25.96
CA GLU A 150 -26.91 2.19 24.56
C GLU A 150 -28.15 3.07 24.36
N GLU A 151 -29.23 2.80 25.09
CA GLU A 151 -30.46 3.63 25.08
C GLU A 151 -30.21 5.06 25.56
N HIS A 152 -29.23 5.27 26.46
CA HIS A 152 -28.87 6.58 26.99
C HIS A 152 -27.70 7.24 26.24
N GLY A 153 -27.27 6.67 25.09
CA GLY A 153 -26.25 7.25 24.22
C GLY A 153 -24.85 7.27 24.81
N VAL A 154 -24.55 6.39 25.76
CA VAL A 154 -23.18 6.23 26.26
C VAL A 154 -22.33 5.64 25.16
N PRO A 155 -21.24 6.33 24.72
CA PRO A 155 -20.42 5.84 23.62
C PRO A 155 -19.68 4.57 24.03
N ASN A 156 -20.03 3.47 23.37
CA ASN A 156 -19.43 2.16 23.66
C ASN A 156 -18.73 1.63 22.40
N LEU A 157 -17.40 1.50 22.45
CA LEU A 157 -16.61 1.07 21.30
C LEU A 157 -16.46 -0.45 21.20
N VAL A 158 -16.83 -1.19 22.25
CA VAL A 158 -16.70 -2.66 22.26
C VAL A 158 -17.58 -3.32 21.19
N SER A 159 -18.73 -2.74 20.89
CA SER A 159 -19.63 -3.20 19.82
C SER A 159 -19.11 -2.92 18.40
N LYS A 160 -18.04 -2.14 18.26
CA LYS A 160 -17.47 -1.71 16.96
C LYS A 160 -16.08 -2.30 16.70
N SER A 161 -15.60 -3.23 17.51
CA SER A 161 -14.30 -3.88 17.31
C SER A 161 -14.27 -5.25 18.01
N LEU A 162 -13.33 -6.13 17.57
CA LEU A 162 -13.09 -7.41 18.23
C LEU A 162 -12.46 -7.25 19.60
N GLN A 163 -11.71 -6.19 19.83
CA GLN A 163 -11.06 -5.91 21.12
C GLN A 163 -12.02 -5.19 22.05
N THR A 164 -12.19 -5.69 23.27
CA THR A 164 -12.97 -5.02 24.30
C THR A 164 -12.22 -3.83 24.92
N THR A 165 -10.91 -3.96 25.10
CA THR A 165 -10.05 -2.88 25.60
C THR A 165 -9.10 -2.43 24.51
N ARG A 166 -9.09 -1.13 24.23
CA ARG A 166 -8.23 -0.52 23.21
C ARG A 166 -7.48 0.67 23.77
N ARG A 167 -6.23 0.85 23.30
CA ARG A 167 -5.48 2.08 23.53
C ARG A 167 -6.16 3.22 22.79
N PHE A 168 -6.15 4.42 23.38
CA PHE A 168 -6.75 5.61 22.79
C PHE A 168 -5.85 6.19 21.67
N ASP A 169 -5.62 5.42 20.61
CA ASP A 169 -4.76 5.80 19.49
C ASP A 169 -5.32 6.95 18.66
N ALA A 170 -6.62 7.15 18.63
CA ALA A 170 -7.26 8.29 17.97
C ALA A 170 -6.75 9.65 18.48
N LEU A 171 -6.35 9.73 19.75
CA LEU A 171 -5.77 10.95 20.33
C LEU A 171 -4.51 11.40 19.60
N LYS A 172 -3.68 10.48 19.13
CA LYS A 172 -2.46 10.80 18.37
C LYS A 172 -2.79 11.60 17.13
N LEU A 173 -3.72 11.09 16.31
CA LEU A 173 -4.15 11.75 15.07
C LEU A 173 -4.81 13.09 15.37
N TRP A 174 -5.71 13.13 16.34
CA TRP A 174 -6.42 14.35 16.70
C TRP A 174 -5.44 15.45 17.15
N MET A 175 -4.51 15.14 18.03
CA MET A 175 -3.49 16.11 18.49
C MET A 175 -2.59 16.59 17.35
N THR A 176 -2.26 15.72 16.39
CA THR A 176 -1.45 16.11 15.23
C THR A 176 -2.22 17.08 14.34
N ILE A 177 -3.50 16.83 14.07
CA ILE A 177 -4.34 17.73 13.27
C ILE A 177 -4.52 19.07 13.98
N GLU A 178 -4.78 19.08 15.28
CA GLU A 178 -4.91 20.31 16.07
C GLU A 178 -3.59 21.12 16.12
N ALA A 179 -2.44 20.44 16.18
CA ALA A 179 -1.15 21.11 16.26
C ALA A 179 -0.66 21.66 14.91
N LEU A 180 -0.88 20.95 13.82
CA LEU A 180 -0.37 21.29 12.50
C LEU A 180 -1.39 22.08 11.65
N GLY A 181 -2.68 21.81 11.84
CA GLY A 181 -3.75 22.24 10.95
C GLY A 181 -3.82 21.39 9.66
N GLU A 182 -4.99 21.40 9.03
CA GLU A 182 -5.25 20.57 7.84
C GLU A 182 -4.39 20.99 6.64
N GLU A 183 -4.18 22.30 6.45
CA GLU A 183 -3.41 22.84 5.31
C GLU A 183 -1.95 22.38 5.32
N LEU A 184 -1.26 22.52 6.47
CA LEU A 184 0.13 22.06 6.59
C LEU A 184 0.20 20.53 6.47
N TYR A 185 -0.75 19.81 7.07
CA TYR A 185 -0.79 18.36 6.99
C TYR A 185 -0.98 17.90 5.54
N GLY A 186 -1.91 18.53 4.80
CA GLY A 186 -2.10 18.28 3.37
C GLY A 186 -0.84 18.53 2.54
N SER A 187 -0.14 19.65 2.81
CA SER A 187 1.09 19.99 2.09
C SER A 187 2.24 18.99 2.30
N MET A 188 2.31 18.33 3.47
CA MET A 188 3.27 17.26 3.71
C MET A 188 2.99 16.02 2.83
N ILE A 189 1.72 15.73 2.58
CA ILE A 189 1.30 14.64 1.69
C ILE A 189 1.59 15.00 0.23
N ASP A 190 1.26 16.23 -0.18
CA ASP A 190 1.53 16.77 -1.52
C ASP A 190 3.02 16.71 -1.84
N HIS A 191 3.86 17.05 -0.86
CA HIS A 191 5.32 16.94 -0.98
C HIS A 191 5.76 15.51 -1.30
N GLY A 192 5.21 14.50 -0.61
CA GLY A 192 5.53 13.08 -0.86
C GLY A 192 5.17 12.63 -2.27
N VAL A 193 3.99 13.04 -2.78
CA VAL A 193 3.56 12.74 -4.16
C VAL A 193 4.47 13.42 -5.19
N LYS A 194 4.76 14.71 -4.97
CA LYS A 194 5.64 15.48 -5.84
C LYS A 194 7.05 14.88 -5.89
N LEU A 195 7.62 14.59 -4.73
CA LEU A 195 8.94 13.96 -4.64
C LEU A 195 8.97 12.60 -5.37
N THR A 196 7.92 11.80 -5.26
CA THR A 196 7.80 10.52 -5.97
C THR A 196 7.93 10.70 -7.48
N ARG A 197 7.26 11.69 -8.06
CA ARG A 197 7.31 12.01 -9.49
C ARG A 197 8.68 12.54 -9.91
N GLU A 198 9.27 13.46 -9.12
CA GLU A 198 10.61 13.98 -9.37
C GLU A 198 11.67 12.86 -9.35
N VAL A 199 11.54 11.90 -8.45
CA VAL A 199 12.41 10.71 -8.37
C VAL A 199 12.23 9.82 -9.60
N ALA A 200 11.00 9.56 -10.04
CA ALA A 200 10.74 8.78 -11.23
C ALA A 200 11.34 9.43 -12.49
N ASP A 201 11.20 10.75 -12.62
CA ASP A 201 11.78 11.50 -13.74
C ASP A 201 13.32 11.48 -13.69
N TYR A 202 13.91 11.57 -12.51
CA TYR A 202 15.34 11.45 -12.32
C TYR A 202 15.86 10.05 -12.72
N ILE A 203 15.15 8.98 -12.32
CA ILE A 203 15.49 7.60 -12.70
C ILE A 203 15.46 7.43 -14.21
N LYS A 204 14.41 7.91 -14.89
CA LYS A 204 14.29 7.86 -16.37
C LYS A 204 15.41 8.59 -17.09
N ALA A 205 15.93 9.67 -16.48
CA ALA A 205 16.99 10.50 -17.05
C ALA A 205 18.41 10.00 -16.70
N THR A 206 18.55 8.99 -15.85
CA THR A 206 19.83 8.52 -15.33
C THR A 206 20.26 7.23 -16.02
N ASP A 207 21.41 7.26 -16.71
CA ASP A 207 21.99 6.05 -17.32
C ASP A 207 22.25 4.96 -16.25
N GLY A 208 21.92 3.73 -16.60
CA GLY A 208 22.09 2.59 -15.68
C GLY A 208 20.90 2.38 -14.71
N LEU A 209 19.87 3.21 -14.75
CA LEU A 209 18.61 3.01 -14.02
C LEU A 209 17.45 2.78 -14.98
N GLU A 210 16.49 1.97 -14.58
CA GLU A 210 15.26 1.72 -15.30
C GLU A 210 14.07 1.80 -14.37
N LEU A 211 13.09 2.66 -14.69
CA LEU A 211 11.80 2.73 -13.99
C LEU A 211 10.93 1.58 -14.49
N LEU A 212 10.38 0.76 -13.59
CA LEU A 212 9.58 -0.41 -13.96
C LEU A 212 8.07 -0.13 -14.03
N VAL A 213 7.58 0.80 -13.21
CA VAL A 213 6.16 1.20 -13.18
C VAL A 213 6.11 2.70 -12.97
N GLU A 214 5.23 3.38 -13.71
CA GLU A 214 4.98 4.81 -13.48
C GLU A 214 4.26 4.99 -12.13
N PRO A 215 4.86 5.71 -11.16
CA PRO A 215 4.32 5.78 -9.81
C PRO A 215 3.11 6.70 -9.74
N GLN A 216 2.09 6.26 -8.99
CA GLN A 216 0.94 7.09 -8.66
C GLN A 216 1.09 7.74 -7.28
N PHE A 217 1.49 6.97 -6.27
CA PHE A 217 1.59 7.44 -4.89
C PHE A 217 2.75 6.79 -4.14
N ALA A 218 3.66 7.62 -3.65
CA ALA A 218 4.65 7.37 -2.59
C ALA A 218 5.51 6.10 -2.68
N SER A 219 5.58 5.45 -3.85
CA SER A 219 6.41 4.27 -4.08
C SER A 219 7.01 4.32 -5.48
N VAL A 220 8.31 4.03 -5.58
CA VAL A 220 9.04 3.99 -6.86
C VAL A 220 9.67 2.63 -7.01
N LEU A 221 9.32 1.94 -8.11
CA LEU A 221 9.85 0.63 -8.49
C LEU A 221 10.83 0.80 -9.64
N PHE A 222 12.06 0.40 -9.42
CA PHE A 222 13.13 0.58 -10.40
C PHE A 222 14.13 -0.57 -10.32
N ARG A 223 15.04 -0.64 -11.26
CA ARG A 223 16.19 -1.54 -11.19
C ARG A 223 17.44 -0.89 -11.77
N VAL A 224 18.59 -1.42 -11.39
CA VAL A 224 19.87 -1.08 -12.00
C VAL A 224 20.07 -1.92 -13.24
N VAL A 225 20.46 -1.28 -14.34
CA VAL A 225 20.74 -1.92 -15.64
C VAL A 225 22.07 -1.39 -16.18
N PRO A 226 23.23 -1.90 -15.68
CA PRO A 226 24.53 -1.43 -16.14
C PRO A 226 24.73 -1.75 -17.62
N GLN A 227 25.36 -0.84 -18.35
CA GLN A 227 25.60 -1.01 -19.78
C GLN A 227 26.40 -2.31 -20.06
N GLY A 228 25.87 -3.12 -20.99
CA GLY A 228 26.48 -4.37 -21.42
C GLY A 228 26.42 -5.52 -20.41
N TYR A 229 25.68 -5.35 -19.31
CA TYR A 229 25.47 -6.44 -18.35
C TYR A 229 24.42 -7.43 -18.87
N PRO A 230 24.62 -8.76 -18.69
CA PRO A 230 23.65 -9.76 -19.17
C PRO A 230 22.29 -9.61 -18.56
N VAL A 231 21.22 -9.59 -19.37
CA VAL A 231 19.84 -9.38 -18.92
C VAL A 231 19.39 -10.47 -17.93
N GLU A 232 19.80 -11.70 -18.17
CA GLU A 232 19.51 -12.87 -17.30
C GLU A 232 20.13 -12.78 -15.91
N LEU A 233 21.11 -11.92 -15.70
CA LEU A 233 21.75 -11.72 -14.39
C LEU A 233 21.27 -10.46 -13.66
N LEU A 234 20.40 -9.63 -14.29
CA LEU A 234 19.94 -8.38 -13.69
C LEU A 234 19.18 -8.61 -12.37
N ASP A 235 18.35 -9.64 -12.29
CA ASP A 235 17.62 -9.95 -11.07
C ASP A 235 18.56 -10.24 -9.90
N THR A 236 19.58 -11.07 -10.15
CA THR A 236 20.59 -11.38 -9.14
C THR A 236 21.44 -10.15 -8.77
N LEU A 237 21.80 -9.32 -9.75
CA LEU A 237 22.53 -8.08 -9.48
C LEU A 237 21.74 -7.15 -8.56
N ASN A 238 20.46 -6.91 -8.88
CA ASN A 238 19.61 -6.01 -8.08
C ASN A 238 19.38 -6.53 -6.65
N GLN A 239 19.22 -7.85 -6.49
CA GLN A 239 19.15 -8.44 -5.16
C GLN A 239 20.49 -8.19 -4.39
N ASN A 240 21.61 -8.52 -5.00
CA ASN A 240 22.93 -8.36 -4.37
C ASN A 240 23.23 -6.89 -4.01
N VAL A 241 22.83 -5.92 -4.84
CA VAL A 241 22.98 -4.49 -4.52
C VAL A 241 22.25 -4.13 -3.23
N ALA A 242 21.01 -4.58 -3.07
CA ALA A 242 20.24 -4.30 -1.85
C ALA A 242 20.87 -4.96 -0.62
N ASP A 243 21.28 -6.22 -0.75
CA ASP A 243 21.87 -7.02 0.33
C ASP A 243 23.21 -6.44 0.79
N GLU A 244 24.08 -6.05 -0.15
CA GLU A 244 25.39 -5.44 0.17
C GLU A 244 25.25 -4.08 0.84
N LEU A 245 24.37 -3.21 0.34
CA LEU A 245 24.10 -1.90 0.96
C LEU A 245 23.56 -2.06 2.38
N PHE A 246 22.66 -3.03 2.58
CA PHE A 246 22.11 -3.33 3.90
C PHE A 246 23.18 -3.89 4.85
N ALA A 247 23.98 -4.87 4.40
CA ALA A 247 25.00 -5.51 5.22
C ALA A 247 26.07 -4.52 5.70
N ARG A 248 26.42 -3.53 4.90
CA ARG A 248 27.37 -2.46 5.28
C ARG A 248 26.74 -1.33 6.10
N GLY A 249 25.42 -1.29 6.19
CA GLY A 249 24.69 -0.20 6.87
C GLY A 249 24.67 1.11 6.08
N ASP A 250 24.97 1.08 4.79
CA ASP A 250 24.98 2.26 3.92
C ASP A 250 23.56 2.70 3.55
N ALA A 251 22.69 1.72 3.24
CA ALA A 251 21.28 1.96 2.91
C ALA A 251 20.42 0.72 3.16
N ASN A 252 19.11 0.95 3.35
CA ASN A 252 18.09 -0.10 3.36
C ASN A 252 17.12 0.17 2.21
N ILE A 253 17.23 -0.59 1.13
CA ILE A 253 16.37 -0.50 -0.05
C ILE A 253 15.50 -1.74 -0.09
N GLY A 254 14.19 -1.53 -0.22
CA GLY A 254 13.25 -2.64 -0.35
C GLY A 254 13.46 -3.39 -1.66
N VAL A 255 13.15 -4.69 -1.64
CA VAL A 255 13.18 -5.56 -2.81
C VAL A 255 11.81 -6.18 -3.02
N THR A 256 11.33 -6.19 -4.27
CA THR A 256 10.06 -6.82 -4.66
C THR A 256 10.13 -7.29 -6.12
N LYS A 257 9.02 -7.77 -6.66
CA LYS A 257 8.92 -8.16 -8.07
C LYS A 257 7.81 -7.42 -8.80
N VAL A 258 8.11 -6.99 -10.02
CA VAL A 258 7.12 -6.53 -10.99
C VAL A 258 6.94 -7.63 -12.04
N GLY A 259 5.84 -8.36 -11.96
CA GLY A 259 5.69 -9.59 -12.72
C GLY A 259 6.75 -10.63 -12.31
N GLN A 260 7.68 -10.93 -13.23
CA GLN A 260 8.82 -11.83 -12.96
C GLN A 260 10.14 -11.09 -12.75
N VAL A 261 10.15 -9.77 -12.88
CA VAL A 261 11.35 -8.94 -12.82
C VAL A 261 11.64 -8.50 -11.39
N GLN A 262 12.85 -8.72 -10.91
CA GLN A 262 13.34 -8.22 -9.62
C GLN A 262 13.43 -6.70 -9.64
N SER A 263 12.87 -6.06 -8.63
CA SER A 263 12.79 -4.61 -8.49
C SER A 263 13.41 -4.17 -7.18
N LEU A 264 14.15 -3.08 -7.22
CA LEU A 264 14.41 -2.25 -6.05
C LEU A 264 13.21 -1.34 -5.81
N LYS A 265 12.96 -1.04 -4.54
CA LYS A 265 11.81 -0.25 -4.12
C LYS A 265 12.21 0.84 -3.14
N MET A 266 11.77 2.06 -3.43
CA MET A 266 11.82 3.18 -2.50
C MET A 266 10.42 3.67 -2.15
N THR A 267 10.27 4.21 -0.93
CA THR A 267 9.05 4.87 -0.48
C THR A 267 9.36 6.28 -0.02
N THR A 268 8.55 7.25 -0.46
CA THR A 268 8.68 8.67 -0.12
C THR A 268 7.80 9.03 1.07
N LEU A 269 8.00 8.33 2.19
CA LEU A 269 7.19 8.51 3.40
C LEU A 269 7.61 9.75 4.21
N SER A 270 8.89 10.13 4.19
CA SER A 270 9.37 11.24 5.01
C SER A 270 8.93 12.60 4.45
N PRO A 271 8.22 13.45 5.21
CA PRO A 271 7.78 14.76 4.74
C PRO A 271 8.90 15.79 4.63
N VAL A 272 10.12 15.42 5.02
CA VAL A 272 11.32 16.29 4.95
C VAL A 272 12.38 15.77 4.00
N ALA A 273 12.13 14.63 3.33
CA ALA A 273 13.05 14.10 2.33
C ALA A 273 13.08 15.02 1.10
N THR A 274 14.26 15.15 0.49
CA THR A 274 14.45 15.97 -0.72
C THR A 274 14.89 15.09 -1.89
N LEU A 275 14.74 15.62 -3.11
CA LEU A 275 15.27 14.95 -4.30
C LEU A 275 16.78 14.71 -4.18
N GLU A 276 17.54 15.65 -3.61
CA GLU A 276 18.98 15.51 -3.36
C GLU A 276 19.29 14.30 -2.47
N ASN A 277 18.50 14.08 -1.40
CA ASN A 277 18.68 12.90 -0.55
C ASN A 277 18.53 11.60 -1.35
N VAL A 278 17.54 11.55 -2.24
CA VAL A 278 17.29 10.37 -3.08
C VAL A 278 18.36 10.21 -4.17
N GLN A 279 18.82 11.30 -4.79
CA GLN A 279 19.92 11.28 -5.75
C GLN A 279 21.21 10.72 -5.13
N ASN A 280 21.52 11.15 -3.90
CA ASN A 280 22.66 10.62 -3.16
C ASN A 280 22.51 9.09 -2.91
N LEU A 281 21.31 8.64 -2.50
CA LEU A 281 21.03 7.22 -2.34
C LEU A 281 21.21 6.45 -3.66
N LEU A 282 20.65 6.96 -4.76
CA LEU A 282 20.76 6.32 -6.08
C LEU A 282 22.20 6.28 -6.58
N SER A 283 23.03 7.27 -6.22
CA SER A 283 24.46 7.23 -6.53
C SER A 283 25.19 6.08 -5.80
N PHE A 284 24.85 5.80 -4.54
CA PHE A 284 25.36 4.61 -3.83
C PHE A 284 24.91 3.32 -4.50
N VAL A 285 23.66 3.26 -4.93
CA VAL A 285 23.10 2.08 -5.65
C VAL A 285 23.89 1.80 -6.93
N LEU A 286 24.15 2.83 -7.74
CA LEU A 286 24.92 2.69 -8.98
C LEU A 286 26.38 2.29 -8.72
N GLN A 287 27.04 2.94 -7.76
CA GLN A 287 28.41 2.61 -7.38
C GLN A 287 28.53 1.16 -6.91
N GLU A 288 27.55 0.68 -6.14
CA GLU A 288 27.55 -0.69 -5.66
C GLU A 288 27.32 -1.70 -6.80
N ALA A 289 26.44 -1.38 -7.73
CA ALA A 289 26.22 -2.22 -8.91
C ALA A 289 27.50 -2.36 -9.76
N ASP A 290 28.24 -1.26 -9.97
CA ASP A 290 29.52 -1.29 -10.68
C ASP A 290 30.57 -2.10 -9.90
N ARG A 291 30.67 -1.94 -8.59
CA ARG A 291 31.56 -2.74 -7.73
C ARG A 291 31.28 -4.24 -7.84
N ILE A 292 30.01 -4.63 -7.77
CA ILE A 292 29.61 -6.05 -7.88
C ILE A 292 29.93 -6.57 -9.27
N LYS A 293 29.58 -5.82 -10.33
CA LYS A 293 29.89 -6.17 -11.72
C LYS A 293 31.38 -6.44 -11.92
N ASP A 294 32.27 -5.55 -11.44
CA ASP A 294 33.70 -5.67 -11.56
C ASP A 294 34.26 -6.85 -10.76
N ALA A 295 33.72 -7.08 -9.55
CA ALA A 295 34.10 -8.23 -8.71
C ALA A 295 33.67 -9.56 -9.34
N ILE A 296 32.50 -9.63 -9.97
CA ILE A 296 32.06 -10.81 -10.73
C ILE A 296 32.97 -11.05 -11.93
N ALA A 297 33.30 -9.99 -12.69
CA ALA A 297 34.17 -10.10 -13.87
C ALA A 297 35.60 -10.56 -13.52
N SER A 298 36.10 -10.17 -12.36
CA SER A 298 37.42 -10.61 -11.86
C SER A 298 37.39 -11.94 -11.09
N GLY A 299 36.21 -12.54 -10.86
CA GLY A 299 36.06 -13.78 -10.09
C GLY A 299 36.30 -13.62 -8.58
N THR A 300 36.22 -12.39 -8.06
CA THR A 300 36.47 -12.08 -6.64
C THR A 300 35.20 -11.79 -5.84
N TYR A 301 34.02 -11.84 -6.48
CA TYR A 301 32.75 -11.55 -5.81
C TYR A 301 32.37 -12.66 -4.83
N VAL A 302 32.13 -12.26 -3.58
CA VAL A 302 31.54 -13.08 -2.52
C VAL A 302 30.33 -12.32 -1.98
N PRO A 303 29.11 -12.89 -2.04
CA PRO A 303 27.92 -12.24 -1.49
C PRO A 303 28.05 -11.93 0.00
N ALA A 304 27.52 -10.80 0.46
CA ALA A 304 27.49 -10.43 1.87
C ALA A 304 26.47 -11.25 2.68
N ILE A 305 25.44 -11.76 2.01
CA ILE A 305 24.39 -12.61 2.59
C ILE A 305 24.24 -13.85 1.71
N ASP A 306 24.25 -15.04 2.33
CA ASP A 306 24.05 -16.34 1.66
C ASP A 306 22.58 -16.64 1.38
#